data_d5c64906926ea775f0d2e9392559b518
#
_entry.id   d5c64906926ea775f0d2e9392559b518
#
_cell.length_a   1.000
_cell.length_b   1.000
_cell.length_c   1.000
_cell.angle_alpha   90.00
_cell.angle_beta   90.00
_cell.angle_gamma   90.00
#
_symmetry.space_group_name_H-M   'P 1'
#
loop_
_entity.id
_entity.type
_entity.pdbx_description
1 polymer ?
#
loop_
_entity_poly.entity_id
_entity_poly.type
_entity_poly.pdbx_seq_one_letter_code
_entity_poly.pdbx_strand_id
1 'polypeptide(L)'
;MTLSALLFDVDGTLADTEETHRQAFNAAFLEFRLPYAWSRDEYEVLLRISGGKERLAHYFEGLPVARAEKDRLLANVTGLHRVKTERYAELVASGGSPLRPGVKRLIGEALAAGIRVGIASTTTSANVAALLDAELGRNAHKRFAVIACGDVVPSKKPAPDIYHLALSTLGLGPAQAVAFEDSANGLASAKGAGLFTVVTPTRWTASQDFGEADLTIPHLGDPETPLDAESAGRIGGAFLTLELLERLHARTAATAG
;
A
#
# COMPACT_ATOMS: atom_id res chain seq x y z
N MET A 1 12.91 19.49 -12.83
CA MET A 1 12.27 19.67 -11.49
C MET A 1 12.98 18.74 -10.52
N THR A 2 13.11 19.14 -9.24
CA THR A 2 13.83 18.33 -8.23
C THR A 2 12.83 17.45 -7.48
N LEU A 3 13.12 16.16 -7.35
CA LEU A 3 12.37 15.24 -6.52
C LEU A 3 12.38 15.72 -5.06
N SER A 4 11.23 15.78 -4.41
CA SER A 4 11.06 16.38 -3.09
C SER A 4 10.31 15.47 -2.11
N ALA A 5 9.62 14.44 -2.61
CA ALA A 5 8.93 13.46 -1.77
C ALA A 5 8.83 12.07 -2.41
N LEU A 6 8.83 11.04 -1.55
CA LEU A 6 8.45 9.67 -1.87
C LEU A 6 7.14 9.34 -1.13
N LEU A 7 6.11 8.94 -1.86
CA LEU A 7 4.80 8.59 -1.32
C LEU A 7 4.58 7.09 -1.47
N PHE A 8 4.44 6.39 -0.37
CA PHE A 8 4.27 4.94 -0.37
C PHE A 8 2.83 4.55 -0.04
N ASP A 9 2.28 3.62 -0.81
CA ASP A 9 1.26 2.74 -0.28
C ASP A 9 1.86 1.83 0.80
N VAL A 10 1.04 1.10 1.53
CA VAL A 10 1.47 0.26 2.66
C VAL A 10 1.36 -1.22 2.34
N ASP A 11 0.13 -1.68 2.11
CA ASP A 11 -0.20 -3.10 2.00
C ASP A 11 0.23 -3.64 0.63
N GLY A 12 1.20 -4.54 0.60
CA GLY A 12 1.82 -5.03 -0.64
C GLY A 12 2.97 -4.17 -1.16
N THR A 13 3.10 -2.93 -0.69
CA THR A 13 4.14 -1.98 -1.12
C THR A 13 5.27 -1.88 -0.10
N LEU A 14 5.01 -1.41 1.12
CA LEU A 14 6.02 -1.41 2.19
C LEU A 14 6.33 -2.82 2.68
N ALA A 15 5.28 -3.62 2.91
CA ALA A 15 5.37 -4.99 3.39
C ALA A 15 4.30 -5.86 2.71
N ASP A 16 4.56 -7.16 2.55
CA ASP A 16 3.56 -8.11 2.08
C ASP A 16 2.62 -8.49 3.23
N THR A 17 1.64 -7.60 3.48
CA THR A 17 0.72 -7.67 4.61
C THR A 17 -0.57 -8.43 4.32
N GLU A 18 -0.84 -8.82 3.07
CA GLU A 18 -2.16 -9.32 2.68
C GLU A 18 -2.53 -10.66 3.34
N GLU A 19 -1.56 -11.55 3.52
CA GLU A 19 -1.81 -12.78 4.28
C GLU A 19 -2.14 -12.47 5.75
N THR A 20 -1.44 -11.50 6.35
CA THR A 20 -1.69 -11.03 7.72
C THR A 20 -3.07 -10.40 7.83
N HIS A 21 -3.48 -9.60 6.84
CA HIS A 21 -4.83 -9.06 6.77
C HIS A 21 -5.89 -10.14 6.66
N ARG A 22 -5.70 -11.14 5.79
CA ARG A 22 -6.63 -12.27 5.65
C ARG A 22 -6.79 -13.03 6.97
N GLN A 23 -5.69 -13.34 7.64
CA GLN A 23 -5.72 -14.00 8.96
C GLN A 23 -6.46 -13.16 9.99
N ALA A 24 -6.23 -11.85 10.01
CA ALA A 24 -6.92 -10.93 10.91
C ALA A 24 -8.44 -10.87 10.66
N PHE A 25 -8.88 -10.91 9.38
CA PHE A 25 -10.31 -11.02 9.05
C PHE A 25 -10.90 -12.33 9.55
N ASN A 26 -10.22 -13.45 9.32
CA ASN A 26 -10.69 -14.76 9.77
C ASN A 26 -10.77 -14.84 11.31
N ALA A 27 -9.81 -14.24 12.00
CA ALA A 27 -9.87 -14.13 13.46
C ALA A 27 -11.07 -13.28 13.92
N ALA A 28 -11.37 -12.18 13.23
CA ALA A 28 -12.54 -11.36 13.54
C ALA A 28 -13.85 -12.11 13.29
N PHE A 29 -13.98 -12.89 12.21
CA PHE A 29 -15.14 -13.73 11.97
C PHE A 29 -15.34 -14.74 13.10
N LEU A 30 -14.29 -15.41 13.53
CA LEU A 30 -14.33 -16.35 14.66
C LEU A 30 -14.80 -15.69 15.95
N GLU A 31 -14.29 -14.50 16.29
CA GLU A 31 -14.65 -13.76 17.50
C GLU A 31 -16.12 -13.33 17.48
N PHE A 32 -16.64 -12.97 16.31
CA PHE A 32 -18.07 -12.68 16.11
C PHE A 32 -18.95 -13.93 15.95
N ARG A 33 -18.36 -15.13 16.09
CA ARG A 33 -19.03 -16.44 15.92
C ARG A 33 -19.74 -16.56 14.56
N LEU A 34 -19.14 -15.99 13.52
CA LEU A 34 -19.63 -16.11 12.16
C LEU A 34 -19.04 -17.35 11.50
N PRO A 35 -19.82 -18.11 10.69
CA PRO A 35 -19.37 -19.34 10.06
C PRO A 35 -18.58 -19.07 8.76
N TYR A 36 -17.81 -17.98 8.71
CA TYR A 36 -17.06 -17.55 7.53
C TYR A 36 -15.57 -17.64 7.79
N ALA A 37 -14.83 -18.03 6.75
CA ALA A 37 -13.37 -17.98 6.73
C ALA A 37 -12.94 -17.78 5.27
N TRP A 38 -12.21 -16.72 4.98
CA TRP A 38 -11.70 -16.50 3.64
C TRP A 38 -10.49 -17.38 3.38
N SER A 39 -10.55 -18.22 2.34
CA SER A 39 -9.40 -18.88 1.74
C SER A 39 -8.48 -17.85 1.08
N ARG A 40 -7.29 -18.29 0.63
CA ARG A 40 -6.38 -17.41 -0.12
C ARG A 40 -6.99 -16.98 -1.45
N ASP A 41 -7.60 -17.90 -2.17
CA ASP A 41 -8.19 -17.65 -3.49
C ASP A 41 -9.38 -16.69 -3.39
N GLU A 42 -10.27 -16.88 -2.40
CA GLU A 42 -11.38 -15.96 -2.14
C GLU A 42 -10.86 -14.56 -1.78
N TYR A 43 -9.83 -14.49 -0.93
CA TYR A 43 -9.27 -13.23 -0.51
C TYR A 43 -8.61 -12.48 -1.67
N GLU A 44 -7.91 -13.17 -2.57
CA GLU A 44 -7.34 -12.59 -3.79
C GLU A 44 -8.41 -11.92 -4.67
N VAL A 45 -9.57 -12.57 -4.84
CA VAL A 45 -10.70 -11.96 -5.56
C VAL A 45 -11.22 -10.73 -4.83
N LEU A 46 -11.32 -10.79 -3.51
CA LEU A 46 -11.82 -9.70 -2.67
C LEU A 46 -10.85 -8.50 -2.59
N LEU A 47 -9.57 -8.68 -2.89
CA LEU A 47 -8.58 -7.60 -2.96
C LEU A 47 -8.88 -6.55 -4.05
N ARG A 48 -9.71 -6.89 -5.03
CA ARG A 48 -10.21 -5.91 -6.02
C ARG A 48 -11.05 -4.80 -5.40
N ILE A 49 -11.56 -5.02 -4.19
CA ILE A 49 -12.33 -4.03 -3.43
C ILE A 49 -11.38 -3.31 -2.46
N SER A 50 -11.10 -2.06 -2.74
CA SER A 50 -10.26 -1.22 -1.88
C SER A 50 -10.98 -0.88 -0.57
N GLY A 51 -10.25 -1.04 0.56
CA GLY A 51 -10.75 -0.77 1.89
C GLY A 51 -11.38 -1.99 2.58
N GLY A 52 -11.03 -2.17 3.87
CA GLY A 52 -11.45 -3.36 4.61
C GLY A 52 -12.94 -3.39 4.96
N LYS A 53 -13.56 -2.23 5.20
CA LYS A 53 -15.01 -2.14 5.47
C LYS A 53 -15.81 -2.39 4.19
N GLU A 54 -15.38 -1.82 3.08
CA GLU A 54 -15.99 -1.98 1.76
C GLU A 54 -15.90 -3.43 1.30
N ARG A 55 -14.78 -4.08 1.54
CA ARG A 55 -14.55 -5.52 1.27
C ARG A 55 -15.49 -6.40 2.08
N LEU A 56 -15.66 -6.14 3.39
CA LEU A 56 -16.64 -6.84 4.24
C LEU A 56 -18.08 -6.64 3.73
N ALA A 57 -18.46 -5.41 3.44
CA ALA A 57 -19.80 -5.09 2.95
C ALA A 57 -20.08 -5.78 1.61
N HIS A 58 -19.14 -5.72 0.66
CA HIS A 58 -19.24 -6.42 -0.61
C HIS A 58 -19.41 -7.93 -0.44
N TYR A 59 -18.60 -8.54 0.42
CA TYR A 59 -18.69 -9.97 0.71
C TYR A 59 -20.06 -10.35 1.27
N PHE A 60 -20.56 -9.61 2.27
CA PHE A 60 -21.84 -9.90 2.90
C PHE A 60 -23.04 -9.69 1.96
N GLU A 61 -23.00 -8.69 1.10
CA GLU A 61 -24.04 -8.50 0.07
C GLU A 61 -24.05 -9.65 -0.95
N GLY A 62 -22.91 -10.25 -1.26
CA GLY A 62 -22.79 -11.39 -2.16
C GLY A 62 -23.25 -12.73 -1.57
N LEU A 63 -23.47 -12.84 -0.26
CA LEU A 63 -23.83 -14.11 0.37
C LEU A 63 -25.24 -14.60 -0.04
N PRO A 64 -25.43 -15.92 -0.23
CA PRO A 64 -26.73 -16.51 -0.56
C PRO A 64 -27.60 -16.73 0.71
N VAL A 65 -27.82 -15.64 1.49
CA VAL A 65 -28.60 -15.66 2.74
C VAL A 65 -29.77 -14.68 2.65
N ALA A 66 -30.76 -14.82 3.56
CA ALA A 66 -31.92 -13.95 3.59
C ALA A 66 -31.53 -12.47 3.83
N ARG A 67 -32.33 -11.52 3.32
CA ARG A 67 -32.06 -10.08 3.43
C ARG A 67 -31.87 -9.64 4.89
N ALA A 68 -32.69 -10.11 5.80
CA ALA A 68 -32.57 -9.79 7.23
C ALA A 68 -31.20 -10.19 7.82
N GLU A 69 -30.63 -11.32 7.38
CA GLU A 69 -29.30 -11.73 7.80
C GLU A 69 -28.20 -10.84 7.18
N LYS A 70 -28.33 -10.46 5.91
CA LYS A 70 -27.42 -9.49 5.29
C LYS A 70 -27.42 -8.15 6.05
N ASP A 71 -28.61 -7.64 6.38
CA ASP A 71 -28.74 -6.38 7.12
C ASP A 71 -28.07 -6.46 8.50
N ARG A 72 -28.21 -7.63 9.18
CA ARG A 72 -27.52 -7.89 10.46
C ARG A 72 -26.00 -7.92 10.29
N LEU A 73 -25.49 -8.55 9.26
CA LEU A 73 -24.04 -8.62 8.96
C LEU A 73 -23.48 -7.24 8.62
N LEU A 74 -24.17 -6.49 7.77
CA LEU A 74 -23.80 -5.14 7.36
C LEU A 74 -23.77 -4.17 8.54
N ALA A 75 -24.73 -4.26 9.46
CA ALA A 75 -24.74 -3.46 10.69
C ALA A 75 -23.52 -3.72 11.60
N ASN A 76 -22.88 -4.88 11.47
CA ASN A 76 -21.71 -5.25 12.27
C ASN A 76 -20.35 -4.96 11.57
N VAL A 77 -20.33 -4.47 10.32
CA VAL A 77 -19.09 -4.23 9.55
C VAL A 77 -18.07 -3.38 10.32
N THR A 78 -18.50 -2.30 10.96
CA THR A 78 -17.61 -1.42 11.72
C THR A 78 -16.99 -2.15 12.94
N GLY A 79 -17.79 -2.93 13.67
CA GLY A 79 -17.31 -3.71 14.80
C GLY A 79 -16.34 -4.81 14.40
N LEU A 80 -16.66 -5.55 13.33
CA LEU A 80 -15.78 -6.56 12.74
C LEU A 80 -14.45 -5.96 12.28
N HIS A 81 -14.50 -4.82 11.59
CA HIS A 81 -13.30 -4.16 11.11
C HIS A 81 -12.42 -3.64 12.25
N ARG A 82 -13.01 -3.18 13.37
CA ARG A 82 -12.26 -2.80 14.57
C ARG A 82 -11.50 -3.99 15.14
N VAL A 83 -12.18 -5.11 15.37
CA VAL A 83 -11.54 -6.35 15.86
C VAL A 83 -10.46 -6.84 14.90
N LYS A 84 -10.74 -6.85 13.59
CA LYS A 84 -9.73 -7.18 12.56
C LYS A 84 -8.48 -6.30 12.68
N THR A 85 -8.65 -5.00 12.94
CA THR A 85 -7.52 -4.07 13.08
C THR A 85 -6.68 -4.37 14.32
N GLU A 86 -7.32 -4.71 15.44
CA GLU A 86 -6.65 -5.15 16.67
C GLU A 86 -5.85 -6.45 16.44
N ARG A 87 -6.45 -7.46 15.79
CA ARG A 87 -5.77 -8.73 15.45
C ARG A 87 -4.61 -8.53 14.46
N TYR A 88 -4.77 -7.64 13.49
CA TYR A 88 -3.69 -7.27 12.58
C TYR A 88 -2.49 -6.69 13.34
N ALA A 89 -2.71 -5.76 14.24
CA ALA A 89 -1.64 -5.15 15.02
C ALA A 89 -0.88 -6.20 15.88
N GLU A 90 -1.59 -7.17 16.48
CA GLU A 90 -0.99 -8.28 17.22
C GLU A 90 -0.12 -9.17 16.32
N LEU A 91 -0.60 -9.51 15.12
CA LEU A 91 0.13 -10.33 14.14
C LEU A 91 1.40 -9.60 13.65
N VAL A 92 1.30 -8.31 13.34
CA VAL A 92 2.45 -7.49 12.95
C VAL A 92 3.48 -7.40 14.07
N ALA A 93 3.05 -7.16 15.31
CA ALA A 93 3.94 -7.09 16.47
C ALA A 93 4.69 -8.41 16.74
N SER A 94 4.15 -9.54 16.29
CA SER A 94 4.81 -10.84 16.34
C SER A 94 5.76 -11.14 15.15
N GLY A 95 6.03 -10.14 14.28
CA GLY A 95 6.91 -10.27 13.11
C GLY A 95 6.23 -10.83 11.86
N GLY A 96 4.91 -10.76 11.78
CA GLY A 96 4.13 -11.36 10.68
C GLY A 96 4.22 -10.66 9.32
N SER A 97 4.83 -9.48 9.24
CA SER A 97 4.87 -8.68 8.01
C SER A 97 6.16 -7.89 7.86
N PRO A 98 7.30 -8.52 7.53
CA PRO A 98 8.55 -7.81 7.33
C PRO A 98 8.46 -6.84 6.14
N LEU A 99 9.24 -5.76 6.17
CA LEU A 99 9.37 -4.86 5.03
C LEU A 99 9.92 -5.60 3.81
N ARG A 100 9.43 -5.21 2.64
CA ARG A 100 9.90 -5.77 1.37
C ARG A 100 11.33 -5.33 1.06
N PRO A 101 12.10 -6.14 0.27
CA PRO A 101 13.49 -5.84 -0.04
C PRO A 101 13.68 -4.42 -0.59
N GLY A 102 14.63 -3.67 -0.01
CA GLY A 102 14.99 -2.32 -0.42
C GLY A 102 14.16 -1.19 0.16
N VAL A 103 12.99 -1.44 0.75
CA VAL A 103 12.10 -0.41 1.30
C VAL A 103 12.79 0.38 2.42
N LYS A 104 13.32 -0.33 3.43
CA LYS A 104 14.01 0.32 4.55
C LYS A 104 15.22 1.14 4.10
N ARG A 105 15.99 0.61 3.16
CA ARG A 105 17.15 1.28 2.57
C ARG A 105 16.75 2.55 1.85
N LEU A 106 15.79 2.49 0.91
CA LEU A 106 15.38 3.64 0.12
C LEU A 106 14.76 4.76 0.98
N ILE A 107 13.95 4.41 1.99
CA ILE A 107 13.45 5.37 2.99
C ILE A 107 14.61 6.04 3.71
N GLY A 108 15.64 5.28 4.13
CA GLY A 108 16.83 5.81 4.77
C GLY A 108 17.62 6.77 3.89
N GLU A 109 17.83 6.42 2.62
CA GLU A 109 18.49 7.25 1.61
C GLU A 109 17.72 8.58 1.40
N ALA A 110 16.39 8.51 1.24
CA ALA A 110 15.54 9.68 1.05
C ALA A 110 15.62 10.64 2.25
N LEU A 111 15.48 10.12 3.47
CA LEU A 111 15.59 10.94 4.68
C LEU A 111 16.97 11.57 4.85
N ALA A 112 18.05 10.84 4.55
CA ALA A 112 19.42 11.36 4.60
C ALA A 112 19.68 12.47 3.58
N ALA A 113 19.02 12.40 2.40
CA ALA A 113 19.08 13.43 1.36
C ALA A 113 18.12 14.60 1.59
N GLY A 114 17.33 14.61 2.67
CA GLY A 114 16.33 15.65 2.94
C GLY A 114 15.06 15.53 2.10
N ILE A 115 14.85 14.41 1.41
CA ILE A 115 13.62 14.11 0.69
C ILE A 115 12.57 13.62 1.69
N ARG A 116 11.37 14.20 1.61
CA ARG A 116 10.27 13.83 2.50
C ARG A 116 9.71 12.47 2.15
N VAL A 117 9.36 11.68 3.15
CA VAL A 117 8.65 10.43 2.97
C VAL A 117 7.21 10.56 3.49
N GLY A 118 6.27 9.96 2.80
CA GLY A 118 4.85 9.99 3.17
C GLY A 118 4.14 8.69 2.86
N ILE A 119 2.98 8.54 3.45
CA ILE A 119 2.06 7.42 3.24
C ILE A 119 0.80 7.92 2.53
N ALA A 120 0.33 7.15 1.54
CA ALA A 120 -0.94 7.33 0.84
C ALA A 120 -1.62 5.96 0.70
N SER A 121 -2.45 5.55 1.66
CA SER A 121 -3.00 4.19 1.73
C SER A 121 -4.47 4.15 2.14
N THR A 122 -5.18 3.08 1.79
CA THR A 122 -6.56 2.83 2.24
C THR A 122 -6.62 2.10 3.59
N THR A 123 -5.48 1.65 4.13
CA THR A 123 -5.40 1.01 5.45
C THR A 123 -5.60 2.03 6.59
N THR A 124 -5.83 1.57 7.81
CA THR A 124 -6.05 2.46 8.96
C THR A 124 -4.74 3.05 9.49
N SER A 125 -4.81 4.23 10.11
CA SER A 125 -3.65 4.85 10.77
C SER A 125 -3.04 3.96 11.87
N ALA A 126 -3.86 3.17 12.55
CA ALA A 126 -3.40 2.21 13.55
C ALA A 126 -2.55 1.10 12.93
N ASN A 127 -2.97 0.55 11.77
CA ASN A 127 -2.20 -0.44 11.03
C ASN A 127 -0.87 0.13 10.54
N VAL A 128 -0.88 1.35 9.98
CA VAL A 128 0.33 2.05 9.53
C VAL A 128 1.32 2.22 10.68
N ALA A 129 0.86 2.75 11.81
CA ALA A 129 1.71 2.98 12.97
C ALA A 129 2.28 1.65 13.51
N ALA A 130 1.46 0.60 13.61
CA ALA A 130 1.89 -0.71 14.07
C ALA A 130 3.01 -1.28 13.18
N LEU A 131 2.83 -1.24 11.85
CA LEU A 131 3.82 -1.73 10.89
C LEU A 131 5.12 -0.92 10.96
N LEU A 132 5.02 0.41 10.86
CA LEU A 132 6.20 1.28 10.83
C LEU A 132 7.00 1.19 12.14
N ASP A 133 6.31 1.12 13.28
CA ASP A 133 6.98 1.03 14.58
C ASP A 133 7.61 -0.34 14.82
N ALA A 134 7.01 -1.42 14.33
CA ALA A 134 7.59 -2.77 14.40
C ALA A 134 8.85 -2.88 13.54
N GLU A 135 8.83 -2.39 12.30
CA GLU A 135 9.86 -2.64 11.29
C GLU A 135 10.97 -1.57 11.26
N LEU A 136 10.63 -0.31 11.55
CA LEU A 136 11.56 0.83 11.48
C LEU A 136 11.94 1.38 12.87
N GLY A 137 11.40 0.77 13.94
CA GLY A 137 11.67 1.13 15.33
C GLY A 137 10.64 2.09 15.92
N ARG A 138 10.59 2.12 17.24
CA ARG A 138 9.60 2.85 18.03
C ARG A 138 9.45 4.32 17.57
N ASN A 139 8.22 4.75 17.37
CA ASN A 139 7.84 6.08 16.86
C ASN A 139 8.34 6.37 15.43
N ALA A 140 8.67 5.37 14.63
CA ALA A 140 9.14 5.56 13.25
C ALA A 140 8.11 6.30 12.38
N HIS A 141 6.80 6.09 12.64
CA HIS A 141 5.72 6.80 11.95
C HIS A 141 5.86 8.34 12.02
N LYS A 142 6.47 8.88 13.09
CA LYS A 142 6.70 10.34 13.25
C LYS A 142 7.74 10.91 12.27
N ARG A 143 8.52 10.08 11.60
CA ARG A 143 9.48 10.50 10.57
C ARG A 143 8.84 10.75 9.20
N PHE A 144 7.58 10.31 9.03
CA PHE A 144 6.84 10.52 7.81
C PHE A 144 6.17 11.89 7.83
N ALA A 145 6.45 12.69 6.81
CA ALA A 145 5.98 14.08 6.71
C ALA A 145 4.46 14.17 6.49
N VAL A 146 3.85 13.10 5.97
CA VAL A 146 2.41 12.94 5.82
C VAL A 146 2.03 11.47 5.98
N ILE A 147 0.91 11.21 6.67
CA ILE A 147 0.27 9.88 6.74
C ILE A 147 -1.20 10.09 6.34
N ALA A 148 -1.46 10.04 5.04
CA ALA A 148 -2.80 10.06 4.47
C ALA A 148 -3.30 8.62 4.36
N CYS A 149 -4.23 8.21 5.22
CA CYS A 149 -4.65 6.81 5.28
C CYS A 149 -6.06 6.62 5.85
N GLY A 150 -6.70 5.50 5.50
CA GLY A 150 -8.04 5.14 5.98
C GLY A 150 -9.16 5.96 5.34
N ASP A 151 -10.09 6.44 6.15
CA ASP A 151 -11.32 7.11 5.72
C ASP A 151 -11.18 8.65 5.71
N VAL A 152 -9.98 9.18 5.44
CA VAL A 152 -9.69 10.64 5.47
C VAL A 152 -10.07 11.36 4.18
N VAL A 153 -10.45 10.62 3.14
CA VAL A 153 -10.87 11.16 1.83
C VAL A 153 -12.23 10.60 1.43
N PRO A 154 -13.00 11.36 0.62
CA PRO A 154 -14.34 10.93 0.17
C PRO A 154 -14.30 9.65 -0.67
N SER A 155 -13.34 9.54 -1.58
CA SER A 155 -13.22 8.40 -2.49
C SER A 155 -11.88 7.70 -2.29
N LYS A 156 -11.95 6.37 -2.09
CA LYS A 156 -10.75 5.51 -1.98
C LYS A 156 -10.19 5.18 -3.36
N LYS A 157 -8.94 4.67 -3.40
CA LYS A 157 -8.35 4.11 -4.62
C LYS A 157 -9.35 3.18 -5.32
N PRO A 158 -9.55 3.31 -6.63
CA PRO A 158 -8.68 3.94 -7.61
C PRO A 158 -8.82 5.47 -7.78
N ALA A 159 -9.71 6.16 -7.02
CA ALA A 159 -9.78 7.61 -7.04
C ALA A 159 -8.46 8.25 -6.54
N PRO A 160 -8.04 9.41 -7.10
CA PRO A 160 -6.75 10.02 -6.79
C PRO A 160 -6.71 10.80 -5.47
N ASP A 161 -7.83 10.87 -4.76
CA ASP A 161 -8.07 11.76 -3.61
C ASP A 161 -7.00 11.65 -2.53
N ILE A 162 -6.54 10.42 -2.23
CA ILE A 162 -5.55 10.18 -1.18
C ILE A 162 -4.17 10.76 -1.55
N TYR A 163 -3.79 10.70 -2.83
CA TYR A 163 -2.56 11.29 -3.33
C TYR A 163 -2.66 12.80 -3.42
N HIS A 164 -3.81 13.35 -3.84
CA HIS A 164 -4.05 14.79 -3.80
C HIS A 164 -3.97 15.34 -2.38
N LEU A 165 -4.53 14.62 -1.39
CA LEU A 165 -4.41 14.98 0.02
C LEU A 165 -2.94 14.97 0.48
N ALA A 166 -2.18 13.92 0.14
CA ALA A 166 -0.77 13.84 0.49
C ALA A 166 0.05 14.98 -0.13
N LEU A 167 -0.11 15.24 -1.42
CA LEU A 167 0.56 16.33 -2.13
C LEU A 167 0.21 17.71 -1.56
N SER A 168 -1.08 17.99 -1.33
CA SER A 168 -1.53 19.27 -0.77
C SER A 168 -1.01 19.49 0.64
N THR A 169 -0.99 18.45 1.47
CA THR A 169 -0.42 18.51 2.83
C THR A 169 1.08 18.83 2.80
N LEU A 170 1.80 18.33 1.82
CA LEU A 170 3.22 18.60 1.62
C LEU A 170 3.48 19.93 0.90
N GLY A 171 2.48 20.57 0.31
CA GLY A 171 2.65 21.76 -0.52
C GLY A 171 3.44 21.47 -1.80
N LEU A 172 3.26 20.29 -2.42
CA LEU A 172 3.99 19.84 -3.60
C LEU A 172 3.04 19.66 -4.80
N GLY A 173 3.59 19.92 -5.98
CA GLY A 173 3.02 19.45 -7.24
C GLY A 173 3.39 17.99 -7.54
N PRO A 174 2.61 17.30 -8.41
CA PRO A 174 2.85 15.88 -8.71
C PRO A 174 4.24 15.61 -9.32
N ALA A 175 4.77 16.53 -10.13
CA ALA A 175 6.09 16.42 -10.72
C ALA A 175 7.26 16.51 -9.70
N GLN A 176 6.99 16.73 -8.42
CA GLN A 176 7.97 16.78 -7.35
C GLN A 176 7.94 15.53 -6.46
N ALA A 177 7.08 14.57 -6.77
CA ALA A 177 6.92 13.36 -5.96
C ALA A 177 6.86 12.10 -6.82
N VAL A 178 7.25 10.98 -6.21
CA VAL A 178 7.14 9.64 -6.79
C VAL A 178 6.22 8.81 -5.90
N ALA A 179 5.28 8.08 -6.50
CA ALA A 179 4.44 7.12 -5.83
C ALA A 179 5.01 5.69 -5.94
N PHE A 180 4.85 4.92 -4.88
CA PHE A 180 5.15 3.48 -4.85
C PHE A 180 3.87 2.72 -4.56
N GLU A 181 3.57 1.72 -5.40
CA GLU A 181 2.34 0.96 -5.39
C GLU A 181 2.60 -0.53 -5.68
N ASP A 182 1.61 -1.38 -5.43
CA ASP A 182 1.66 -2.80 -5.78
C ASP A 182 0.47 -3.26 -6.61
N SER A 183 -0.60 -2.46 -6.71
CA SER A 183 -1.90 -2.85 -7.25
C SER A 183 -2.39 -1.95 -8.39
N ALA A 184 -3.26 -2.47 -9.27
CA ALA A 184 -3.87 -1.69 -10.35
C ALA A 184 -4.74 -0.54 -9.82
N ASN A 185 -5.47 -0.74 -8.71
CA ASN A 185 -6.23 0.35 -8.06
C ASN A 185 -5.31 1.45 -7.54
N GLY A 186 -4.18 1.08 -6.96
CA GLY A 186 -3.18 2.01 -6.49
C GLY A 186 -2.50 2.76 -7.64
N LEU A 187 -2.10 2.04 -8.69
CA LEU A 187 -1.55 2.63 -9.90
C LEU A 187 -2.50 3.66 -10.51
N ALA A 188 -3.78 3.29 -10.73
CA ALA A 188 -4.77 4.21 -11.28
C ALA A 188 -4.95 5.46 -10.40
N SER A 189 -4.94 5.31 -9.08
CA SER A 189 -5.02 6.42 -8.13
C SER A 189 -3.82 7.36 -8.23
N ALA A 190 -2.60 6.83 -8.27
CA ALA A 190 -1.37 7.61 -8.38
C ALA A 190 -1.25 8.31 -9.75
N LYS A 191 -1.58 7.60 -10.84
CA LYS A 191 -1.60 8.18 -12.20
C LYS A 191 -2.69 9.23 -12.34
N GLY A 192 -3.87 9.02 -11.75
CA GLY A 192 -4.94 10.02 -11.69
C GLY A 192 -4.54 11.31 -10.96
N ALA A 193 -3.59 11.23 -10.03
CA ALA A 193 -2.98 12.39 -9.38
C ALA A 193 -1.77 12.97 -10.16
N GLY A 194 -1.41 12.40 -11.30
CA GLY A 194 -0.30 12.86 -12.17
C GLY A 194 1.10 12.47 -11.67
N LEU A 195 1.21 11.47 -10.80
CA LEU A 195 2.47 11.05 -10.21
C LEU A 195 3.26 10.09 -11.12
N PHE A 196 4.59 10.23 -11.12
CA PHE A 196 5.48 9.16 -11.52
C PHE A 196 5.30 7.99 -10.55
N THR A 197 5.03 6.79 -11.09
CA THR A 197 4.61 5.66 -10.28
C THR A 197 5.50 4.44 -10.52
N VAL A 198 6.14 3.99 -9.44
CA VAL A 198 6.87 2.72 -9.38
C VAL A 198 5.93 1.65 -8.83
N VAL A 199 5.74 0.57 -9.58
CA VAL A 199 4.90 -0.56 -9.13
C VAL A 199 5.79 -1.74 -8.78
N THR A 200 5.55 -2.31 -7.61
CA THR A 200 6.22 -3.52 -7.12
C THR A 200 5.17 -4.59 -6.82
N PRO A 201 4.72 -5.38 -7.82
CA PRO A 201 3.66 -6.37 -7.62
C PRO A 201 4.03 -7.39 -6.55
N THR A 202 3.03 -7.88 -5.84
CA THR A 202 3.14 -9.05 -4.96
C THR A 202 2.56 -10.28 -5.65
N ARG A 203 2.67 -11.45 -5.00
CA ARG A 203 1.95 -12.66 -5.48
C ARG A 203 0.44 -12.45 -5.62
N TRP A 204 -0.15 -11.51 -4.86
CA TRP A 204 -1.58 -11.21 -4.85
C TRP A 204 -2.03 -10.30 -6.00
N THR A 205 -1.09 -9.57 -6.57
CA THR A 205 -1.37 -8.56 -7.60
C THR A 205 -0.64 -8.82 -8.91
N ALA A 206 0.22 -9.86 -8.98
CA ALA A 206 1.04 -10.17 -10.14
C ALA A 206 0.26 -10.41 -11.45
N SER A 207 -1.01 -10.79 -11.36
CA SER A 207 -1.90 -11.00 -12.52
C SER A 207 -2.60 -9.73 -13.01
N GLN A 208 -2.41 -8.58 -12.33
CA GLN A 208 -3.05 -7.32 -12.67
C GLN A 208 -2.30 -6.60 -13.80
N ASP A 209 -2.97 -5.63 -14.44
CA ASP A 209 -2.36 -4.82 -15.50
C ASP A 209 -1.65 -3.59 -14.90
N PHE A 210 -0.38 -3.43 -15.27
CA PHE A 210 0.48 -2.32 -14.87
C PHE A 210 1.05 -1.54 -16.06
N GLY A 211 0.41 -1.60 -17.23
CA GLY A 211 0.89 -0.96 -18.45
C GLY A 211 1.09 0.55 -18.36
N GLU A 212 0.39 1.24 -17.45
CA GLU A 212 0.53 2.68 -17.22
C GLU A 212 1.61 3.05 -16.18
N ALA A 213 2.27 2.08 -15.54
CA ALA A 213 3.34 2.35 -14.60
C ALA A 213 4.58 2.91 -15.30
N ASP A 214 5.23 3.88 -14.68
CA ASP A 214 6.50 4.42 -15.21
C ASP A 214 7.65 3.45 -14.99
N LEU A 215 7.57 2.61 -13.96
CA LEU A 215 8.49 1.51 -13.70
C LEU A 215 7.75 0.37 -12.99
N THR A 216 7.91 -0.86 -13.50
CA THR A 216 7.45 -2.08 -12.80
C THR A 216 8.66 -2.99 -12.55
N ILE A 217 8.90 -3.31 -11.27
CA ILE A 217 9.98 -4.18 -10.80
C ILE A 217 9.45 -5.07 -9.66
N PRO A 218 9.99 -6.27 -9.42
CA PRO A 218 9.44 -7.19 -8.42
C PRO A 218 9.55 -6.68 -6.98
N HIS A 219 10.56 -5.90 -6.66
CA HIS A 219 10.82 -5.23 -5.37
C HIS A 219 11.89 -4.15 -5.57
N LEU A 220 12.19 -3.34 -4.55
CA LEU A 220 13.17 -2.25 -4.70
C LEU A 220 14.62 -2.75 -4.67
N GLY A 221 14.85 -3.96 -4.17
CA GLY A 221 16.16 -4.59 -4.05
C GLY A 221 17.05 -3.99 -2.97
N ASP A 222 17.97 -4.81 -2.48
CA ASP A 222 19.07 -4.42 -1.59
C ASP A 222 20.28 -5.34 -1.85
N PRO A 223 21.44 -5.14 -1.17
CA PRO A 223 22.63 -5.95 -1.39
C PRO A 223 22.45 -7.45 -1.16
N GLU A 224 21.57 -7.83 -0.19
CA GLU A 224 21.28 -9.22 0.13
C GLU A 224 20.24 -9.83 -0.80
N THR A 225 19.38 -9.00 -1.39
CA THR A 225 18.29 -9.41 -2.30
C THR A 225 18.29 -8.52 -3.54
N PRO A 226 19.27 -8.67 -4.45
CA PRO A 226 19.36 -7.88 -5.67
C PRO A 226 18.20 -8.20 -6.62
N LEU A 227 17.92 -7.27 -7.53
CA LEU A 227 16.97 -7.48 -8.63
C LEU A 227 17.49 -8.54 -9.60
N ASP A 228 16.56 -9.19 -10.30
CA ASP A 228 16.88 -10.05 -11.44
C ASP A 228 17.54 -9.25 -12.58
N ALA A 229 18.19 -9.96 -13.52
CA ALA A 229 18.99 -9.32 -14.57
C ALA A 229 18.16 -8.40 -15.49
N GLU A 230 16.89 -8.72 -15.74
CA GLU A 230 15.99 -7.90 -16.57
C GLU A 230 15.65 -6.59 -15.84
N SER A 231 15.19 -6.68 -14.59
CA SER A 231 14.85 -5.53 -13.75
C SER A 231 16.07 -4.64 -13.48
N ALA A 232 17.23 -5.25 -13.22
CA ALA A 232 18.50 -4.56 -13.05
C ALA A 232 18.92 -3.80 -14.32
N GLY A 233 18.72 -4.40 -15.51
CA GLY A 233 18.96 -3.76 -16.80
C GLY A 233 18.04 -2.55 -17.05
N ARG A 234 16.77 -2.64 -16.66
CA ARG A 234 15.80 -1.54 -16.81
C ARG A 234 16.17 -0.30 -15.99
N ILE A 235 16.66 -0.48 -14.77
CA ILE A 235 17.03 0.63 -13.89
C ILE A 235 18.49 1.05 -13.98
N GLY A 236 19.35 0.20 -14.54
CA GLY A 236 20.80 0.41 -14.63
C GLY A 236 21.54 0.16 -13.31
N GLY A 237 21.07 -0.78 -12.49
CA GLY A 237 21.68 -1.12 -11.20
C GLY A 237 21.09 -2.38 -10.56
N ALA A 238 21.80 -3.00 -9.62
CA ALA A 238 21.36 -4.22 -8.94
C ALA A 238 20.16 -4.01 -8.00
N PHE A 239 19.88 -2.77 -7.59
CA PHE A 239 18.74 -2.36 -6.77
C PHE A 239 18.43 -0.89 -6.99
N LEU A 240 17.18 -0.47 -6.77
CA LEU A 240 16.71 0.90 -7.00
C LEU A 240 17.21 1.83 -5.89
N THR A 241 18.30 2.56 -6.14
CA THR A 241 18.81 3.63 -5.25
C THR A 241 18.03 4.93 -5.47
N LEU A 242 18.14 5.86 -4.52
CA LEU A 242 17.58 7.19 -4.68
C LEU A 242 18.12 7.89 -5.93
N GLU A 243 19.43 7.81 -6.20
CA GLU A 243 20.07 8.41 -7.39
C GLU A 243 19.49 7.82 -8.70
N LEU A 244 19.30 6.50 -8.76
CA LEU A 244 18.69 5.85 -9.92
C LEU A 244 17.24 6.31 -10.11
N LEU A 245 16.47 6.40 -9.02
CA LEU A 245 15.10 6.88 -9.04
C LEU A 245 15.02 8.33 -9.53
N GLU A 246 15.87 9.22 -9.05
CA GLU A 246 15.92 10.62 -9.50
C GLU A 246 16.24 10.73 -11.00
N ARG A 247 17.17 9.92 -11.50
CA ARG A 247 17.49 9.86 -12.95
C ARG A 247 16.29 9.37 -13.79
N LEU A 248 15.59 8.33 -13.34
CA LEU A 248 14.41 7.80 -14.04
C LEU A 248 13.29 8.82 -14.07
N HIS A 249 12.99 9.42 -12.91
CA HIS A 249 11.97 10.45 -12.76
C HIS A 249 12.25 11.69 -13.65
N ALA A 250 13.51 12.17 -13.68
CA ALA A 250 13.88 13.31 -14.50
C ALA A 250 13.74 13.05 -16.01
N ARG A 251 13.99 11.83 -16.48
CA ARG A 251 13.85 11.45 -17.89
C ARG A 251 12.39 11.51 -18.35
N THR A 252 11.46 11.02 -17.54
CA THR A 252 10.03 11.06 -17.85
C THR A 252 9.50 12.50 -17.90
N ALA A 253 9.96 13.36 -16.99
CA ALA A 253 9.59 14.77 -16.98
C ALA A 253 10.09 15.53 -18.24
N ALA A 254 11.21 15.10 -18.84
CA ALA A 254 11.76 15.70 -20.06
C ALA A 254 11.03 15.27 -21.35
N THR A 255 10.33 14.12 -21.33
CA THR A 255 9.59 13.62 -22.51
C THR A 255 8.13 14.08 -22.53
N ALA A 256 7.62 14.64 -21.44
CA ALA A 256 6.25 15.14 -21.31
C ALA A 256 6.10 16.65 -21.54
N GLY A 257 7.18 17.40 -21.82
CA GLY A 257 7.24 18.84 -22.12
C GLY A 257 7.65 19.09 -23.57
#